data_0efbb19b6f2e69f0313ae1d244614ed6
#
_entry.id   0efbb19b6f2e69f0313ae1d244614ed6
#
_cell.length_a   1.000
_cell.length_b   1.000
_cell.length_c   1.000
_cell.angle_alpha   90.00
_cell.angle_beta   90.00
_cell.angle_gamma   90.00
#
_symmetry.space_group_name_H-M   'P 1'
#
loop_
_entity.id
_entity.type
_entity.pdbx_description
1 polymer ?
#
loop_
_entity_poly.entity_id
_entity_poly.type
_entity_poly.pdbx_seq_one_letter_code
_entity_poly.pdbx_strand_id
1 'polypeptide(L)'
;MKKDGIEVKIGNSAFYFKLGNLLDEKNISKNKLGQDTGTDYKVVTRYINGESERLDLIALERLCNYLDCELTDIIELKRNVFK
;
A
#
# COMPACT_ATOMS: atom_id res chain seq x y z
N MET A 1 -5.00 11.26 14.75
CA MET A 1 -3.82 10.36 14.85
C MET A 1 -3.85 9.36 13.73
N LYS A 2 -2.78 9.29 12.98
CA LYS A 2 -2.73 8.35 11.85
C LYS A 2 -2.34 6.96 12.34
N LYS A 3 -3.02 5.96 11.81
CA LYS A 3 -2.66 4.57 12.06
C LYS A 3 -1.48 4.18 11.16
N ASP A 4 -0.80 3.09 11.52
CA ASP A 4 0.30 2.55 10.71
C ASP A 4 -0.19 1.92 9.40
N GLY A 5 -1.42 2.16 9.03
CA GLY A 5 -2.03 1.61 7.83
C GLY A 5 -3.14 0.64 8.15
N ILE A 6 -3.59 -0.09 7.13
CA ILE A 6 -4.64 -1.09 7.28
C ILE A 6 -3.99 -2.43 7.63
N GLU A 7 -4.38 -2.99 8.78
CA GLU A 7 -3.86 -4.28 9.24
C GLU A 7 -4.66 -5.42 8.63
N VAL A 8 -3.96 -6.39 8.06
CA VAL A 8 -4.57 -7.61 7.52
C VAL A 8 -3.89 -8.80 8.18
N LYS A 9 -4.64 -9.50 9.03
CA LYS A 9 -4.12 -10.66 9.77
C LYS A 9 -4.07 -11.89 8.87
N ILE A 10 -2.90 -12.51 8.76
CA ILE A 10 -2.71 -13.77 8.04
C ILE A 10 -1.93 -14.71 8.95
N GLY A 11 -2.56 -15.80 9.40
CA GLY A 11 -1.92 -16.69 10.36
C GLY A 11 -1.59 -15.96 11.64
N ASN A 12 -0.34 -16.05 12.09
CA ASN A 12 0.14 -15.35 13.29
C ASN A 12 0.83 -14.03 12.94
N SER A 13 0.75 -13.62 11.68
CA SER A 13 1.43 -12.43 11.19
C SER A 13 0.40 -11.40 10.72
N ALA A 14 0.88 -10.21 10.40
CA ALA A 14 0.02 -9.18 9.84
C ALA A 14 0.75 -8.43 8.74
N PHE A 15 0.02 -8.15 7.66
CA PHE A 15 0.46 -7.19 6.65
C PHE A 15 -0.14 -5.84 6.98
N TYR A 16 0.65 -4.81 6.81
CA TYR A 16 0.20 -3.42 7.00
C TYR A 16 0.27 -2.71 5.66
N PHE A 17 -0.89 -2.29 5.16
CA PHE A 17 -1.01 -1.57 3.90
C PHE A 17 -1.00 -0.09 4.21
N LYS A 18 0.08 0.60 3.83
CA LYS A 18 0.32 1.98 4.24
C LYS A 18 0.14 2.99 3.12
N LEU A 19 -0.26 2.54 1.94
CA LEU A 19 -0.34 3.43 0.78
C LEU A 19 -1.26 4.62 1.02
N GLY A 20 -2.41 4.39 1.67
CA GLY A 20 -3.34 5.48 1.96
C GLY A 20 -2.71 6.57 2.83
N ASN A 21 -1.99 6.16 3.87
CA ASN A 21 -1.30 7.11 4.75
C ASN A 21 -0.23 7.88 3.99
N LEU A 22 0.52 7.19 3.14
CA LEU A 22 1.58 7.81 2.35
C LEU A 22 1.01 8.86 1.39
N LEU A 23 -0.12 8.56 0.75
CA LEU A 23 -0.78 9.50 -0.14
C LEU A 23 -1.28 10.74 0.62
N ASP A 24 -1.84 10.52 1.81
CA ASP A 24 -2.29 11.63 2.66
C ASP A 24 -1.12 12.54 3.04
N GLU A 25 0.01 11.94 3.42
CA GLU A 25 1.19 12.71 3.78
C GLU A 25 1.74 13.53 2.62
N LYS A 26 1.68 12.97 1.42
CA LYS A 26 2.18 13.63 0.21
C LYS A 26 1.12 14.49 -0.48
N ASN A 27 -0.09 14.48 0.04
CA ASN A 27 -1.22 15.22 -0.52
C ASN A 27 -1.49 14.85 -1.98
N ILE A 28 -1.49 13.55 -2.25
CA ILE A 28 -1.72 12.99 -3.60
C ILE A 28 -3.03 12.19 -3.57
N SER A 29 -3.91 12.44 -4.52
CA SER A 29 -5.17 11.70 -4.62
C SER A 29 -4.95 10.33 -5.29
N LYS A 30 -5.88 9.39 -5.03
CA LYS A 30 -5.87 8.08 -5.68
C LYS A 30 -5.93 8.21 -7.21
N ASN A 31 -6.78 9.11 -7.69
CA ASN A 31 -6.95 9.31 -9.13
C ASN A 31 -5.66 9.81 -9.77
N LYS A 32 -5.01 10.77 -9.14
CA LYS A 32 -3.77 11.30 -9.67
C LYS A 32 -2.67 10.24 -9.69
N LEU A 33 -2.59 9.46 -8.63
CA LEU A 33 -1.61 8.37 -8.55
C LEU A 33 -1.82 7.38 -9.69
N GLY A 34 -3.04 6.94 -9.88
CA GLY A 34 -3.36 5.99 -10.95
C GLY A 34 -3.07 6.55 -12.33
N GLN A 35 -3.45 7.80 -12.58
CA GLN A 35 -3.21 8.45 -13.87
C GLN A 35 -1.72 8.62 -14.15
N ASP A 36 -0.98 9.12 -13.19
CA ASP A 36 0.43 9.45 -13.39
C ASP A 36 1.31 8.21 -13.50
N THR A 37 0.92 7.10 -12.85
CA THR A 37 1.69 5.86 -12.89
C THR A 37 1.19 4.88 -13.94
N GLY A 38 0.03 5.14 -14.54
CA GLY A 38 -0.61 4.19 -15.46
C GLY A 38 -1.11 2.94 -14.74
N THR A 39 -1.41 3.04 -13.45
CA THR A 39 -1.87 1.91 -12.65
C THR A 39 -3.39 1.93 -12.60
N ASP A 40 -4.01 0.75 -12.76
CA ASP A 40 -5.46 0.61 -12.69
C ASP A 40 -5.97 1.11 -11.33
N TYR A 41 -7.02 1.90 -11.36
CA TYR A 41 -7.63 2.48 -10.15
C TYR A 41 -8.01 1.39 -9.15
N LYS A 42 -8.48 0.23 -9.64
CA LYS A 42 -8.84 -0.89 -8.77
C LYS A 42 -7.63 -1.43 -8.01
N VAL A 43 -6.48 -1.49 -8.66
CA VAL A 43 -5.25 -1.96 -8.01
C VAL A 43 -4.84 -0.98 -6.91
N VAL A 44 -4.86 0.31 -7.20
CA VAL A 44 -4.54 1.34 -6.21
C VAL A 44 -5.48 1.25 -5.01
N THR A 45 -6.78 1.13 -5.28
CA THR A 45 -7.80 1.04 -4.22
C THR A 45 -7.58 -0.17 -3.34
N ARG A 46 -7.25 -1.33 -3.91
CA ARG A 46 -7.00 -2.55 -3.14
C ARG A 46 -5.80 -2.39 -2.21
N TYR A 47 -4.74 -1.74 -2.68
CA TYR A 47 -3.56 -1.49 -1.84
C TYR A 47 -3.86 -0.50 -0.72
N ILE A 48 -4.74 0.46 -0.96
CA ILE A 48 -5.13 1.41 0.08
C ILE A 48 -5.99 0.72 1.14
N ASN A 49 -6.90 -0.15 0.72
CA ASN A 49 -7.87 -0.79 1.62
C ASN A 49 -7.40 -2.11 2.22
N GLY A 50 -6.24 -2.62 1.81
CA GLY A 50 -5.74 -3.89 2.30
C GLY A 50 -6.51 -5.09 1.77
N GLU A 51 -7.08 -4.98 0.59
CA GLU A 51 -7.91 -6.03 -0.01
C GLU A 51 -7.17 -6.87 -1.04
N SER A 52 -5.87 -6.66 -1.19
CA SER A 52 -5.08 -7.37 -2.18
C SER A 52 -4.50 -8.65 -1.58
N GLU A 53 -4.85 -9.80 -2.14
CA GLU A 53 -4.26 -11.08 -1.75
C GLU A 53 -2.99 -11.38 -2.55
N ARG A 54 -2.82 -10.69 -3.66
CA ARG A 54 -1.66 -10.88 -4.54
C ARG A 54 -1.04 -9.52 -4.83
N LEU A 55 0.26 -9.50 -4.94
CA LEU A 55 0.99 -8.26 -5.24
C LEU A 55 1.30 -8.20 -6.73
N ASP A 56 1.03 -7.05 -7.33
CA ASP A 56 1.37 -6.76 -8.71
C ASP A 56 2.73 -6.05 -8.69
N LEU A 57 3.79 -6.77 -9.09
CA LEU A 57 5.14 -6.25 -9.03
C LEU A 57 5.34 -5.05 -9.94
N ILE A 58 4.69 -5.06 -11.10
CA ILE A 58 4.79 -3.94 -12.04
C ILE A 58 4.18 -2.68 -11.43
N ALA A 59 3.00 -2.83 -10.82
CA ALA A 59 2.35 -1.72 -10.16
C ALA A 59 3.20 -1.19 -8.99
N LEU A 60 3.73 -2.09 -8.17
CA LEU A 60 4.55 -1.70 -7.03
C LEU A 60 5.81 -0.96 -7.46
N GLU A 61 6.45 -1.40 -8.52
CA GLU A 61 7.63 -0.74 -9.05
C GLU A 61 7.29 0.70 -9.48
N ARG A 62 6.18 0.87 -10.20
CA ARG A 62 5.72 2.18 -10.65
C ARG A 62 5.37 3.11 -9.49
N LEU A 63 4.66 2.57 -8.49
CA LEU A 63 4.26 3.35 -7.32
C LEU A 63 5.47 3.79 -6.52
N CYS A 64 6.42 2.90 -6.28
CA CYS A 64 7.63 3.22 -5.52
C CYS A 64 8.46 4.29 -6.22
N ASN A 65 8.62 4.18 -7.53
CA ASN A 65 9.37 5.17 -8.29
C ASN A 65 8.68 6.53 -8.33
N TYR A 66 7.37 6.53 -8.53
CA TYR A 66 6.60 7.78 -8.56
C TYR A 66 6.62 8.49 -7.22
N LEU A 67 6.44 7.73 -6.14
CA LEU A 67 6.37 8.27 -4.79
C LEU A 67 7.74 8.44 -4.14
N ASP A 68 8.78 7.98 -4.81
CA ASP A 68 10.16 8.03 -4.30
C ASP A 68 10.23 7.40 -2.90
N CYS A 69 9.75 6.17 -2.79
CA CYS A 69 9.67 5.47 -1.52
C CYS A 69 10.12 4.02 -1.66
N GLU A 70 10.30 3.36 -0.52
CA GLU A 70 10.63 1.94 -0.47
C GLU A 70 9.37 1.10 -0.47
N LEU A 71 9.51 -0.19 -0.80
CA LEU A 71 8.37 -1.11 -0.77
C LEU A 71 7.72 -1.15 0.62
N THR A 72 8.52 -1.11 1.67
CA THR A 72 8.01 -1.15 3.04
C THR A 72 7.24 0.10 3.44
N ASP A 73 7.33 1.16 2.66
CA ASP A 73 6.48 2.34 2.86
C ASP A 73 5.06 2.11 2.34
N ILE A 74 4.88 1.12 1.46
CA ILE A 74 3.58 0.77 0.89
C ILE A 74 2.97 -0.43 1.60
N ILE A 75 3.76 -1.50 1.79
CA ILE A 75 3.30 -2.72 2.45
C ILE A 75 4.41 -3.29 3.31
N GLU A 76 4.06 -3.73 4.51
CA GLU A 76 5.04 -4.29 5.44
C GLU A 76 4.48 -5.54 6.11
N LEU A 77 5.31 -6.56 6.26
CA LEU A 77 4.95 -7.77 6.98
C LEU A 77 5.57 -7.73 8.37
N LYS A 78 4.73 -7.90 9.40
CA LYS A 78 5.20 -8.10 10.77
C LYS A 78 4.86 -9.52 11.18
N ARG A 79 5.88 -10.31 11.47
CA ARG A 79 5.72 -11.74 11.76
C ARG A 79 5.48 -11.97 13.25
N ASN A 80 4.69 -13.01 13.54
CA ASN A 80 4.47 -13.51 14.90
C ASN A 80 3.94 -12.45 15.86
N VAL A 81 3.05 -11.57 15.39
CA VAL A 81 2.45 -10.54 16.24
C VAL A 81 1.24 -11.06 17.00
N PHE A 82 0.70 -12.19 16.58
CA PHE A 82 -0.44 -12.85 17.25
C PHE A 82 0.01 -14.25 17.67
N LYS A 83 0.50 -14.36 18.87
CA LYS A 83 0.93 -15.67 19.40
C LYS A 83 -0.18 -16.33 20.20
#